data_34f4119b44ab5a04bf5d6afa585c9ccf
#
_entry.id   34f4119b44ab5a04bf5d6afa585c9ccf
#
_cell.length_a   1.000
_cell.length_b   1.000
_cell.length_c   1.000
_cell.angle_alpha   90.00
_cell.angle_beta   90.00
_cell.angle_gamma   90.00
#
_symmetry.space_group_name_H-M   'P 1'
#
loop_
_entity.id
_entity.type
_entity.pdbx_description
1 polymer ?
#
loop_
_entity_poly.entity_id
_entity_poly.type
_entity_poly.pdbx_seq_one_letter_code
_entity_poly.pdbx_strand_id
1 'polypeptide(L)'
;MSNYNSAAIEEFKGGVWVFCEQRQGKMMPTSFELISEGRKLADELGEKLYGLLLGHEIEGIAKELGGYGADGVYVCDHPLLANYTTDGYTKVICDVIQEYKPEVMLIGATNIGRDLGPRCAARLHTGLTADATHLDIDTAKYVDFLKESSTIDLSKQKFDYEDRNLKMTRPAFGGHLMATIICPRFRPQMSTVRPGVMKKAPFDQAKADACQIVKPAFALTADDIKTEVLSVEKAAEKLVDLIGADVIVSVGRGISKDVNKGIELAEQLAAALGGGVVGASRAVTDAGWMTADHQVGQTGKTVHPKIYVALGISGAIQHTAGMQDSECIIAVNKNEGAPIFGVADYGIVGDLFKVVPELIKQIEAAKVAL
;
A
#
# COMPACT_ATOMS: atom_id res chain seq x y z
N MET A 1 12.78 -2.02 32.37
CA MET A 1 11.90 -1.99 31.17
C MET A 1 10.98 -0.81 31.35
N SER A 2 11.01 0.14 30.44
CA SER A 2 10.07 1.25 30.44
C SER A 2 8.67 0.68 30.18
N ASN A 3 7.71 1.05 31.01
CA ASN A 3 6.33 0.55 30.92
C ASN A 3 5.59 1.39 29.87
N TYR A 4 5.81 1.08 28.59
CA TYR A 4 5.33 1.87 27.46
C TYR A 4 3.80 1.83 27.25
N ASN A 5 3.04 1.09 28.03
CA ASN A 5 1.60 1.05 27.90
C ASN A 5 0.92 0.95 29.27
N SER A 6 1.21 1.94 30.13
CA SER A 6 0.60 2.07 31.46
C SER A 6 -0.61 3.01 31.47
N ALA A 7 -0.84 3.76 30.40
CA ALA A 7 -1.96 4.69 30.29
C ALA A 7 -3.28 3.95 30.04
N ALA A 8 -4.35 4.42 30.65
CA ALA A 8 -5.70 3.92 30.38
C ALA A 8 -6.11 4.26 28.94
N ILE A 9 -6.97 3.43 28.34
CA ILE A 9 -7.45 3.62 26.93
C ILE A 9 -8.07 5.01 26.76
N GLU A 10 -8.80 5.48 27.75
CA GLU A 10 -9.49 6.77 27.76
C GLU A 10 -8.56 7.99 27.69
N GLU A 11 -7.27 7.78 27.95
CA GLU A 11 -6.25 8.82 27.83
C GLU A 11 -5.78 9.03 26.39
N PHE A 12 -6.04 8.05 25.49
CA PHE A 12 -5.62 8.10 24.11
C PHE A 12 -6.64 8.89 23.26
N LYS A 13 -6.51 10.21 23.27
CA LYS A 13 -7.34 11.18 22.56
C LYS A 13 -6.52 12.06 21.60
N GLY A 14 -5.35 11.60 21.22
CA GLY A 14 -4.45 12.31 20.32
C GLY A 14 -4.79 12.15 18.83
N GLY A 15 -5.96 11.62 18.53
CA GLY A 15 -6.49 11.49 17.17
C GLY A 15 -5.96 10.30 16.38
N VAL A 16 -6.14 10.38 15.07
CA VAL A 16 -5.64 9.42 14.10
C VAL A 16 -4.30 9.88 13.56
N TRP A 17 -3.31 9.01 13.60
CA TRP A 17 -1.98 9.31 13.11
C TRP A 17 -1.61 8.43 11.92
N VAL A 18 -0.81 9.01 11.02
CA VAL A 18 -0.24 8.31 9.85
C VAL A 18 1.27 8.50 9.87
N PHE A 19 2.03 7.42 9.90
CA PHE A 19 3.45 7.48 9.60
C PHE A 19 3.65 7.83 8.13
N CYS A 20 4.18 9.01 7.87
CA CYS A 20 4.41 9.54 6.54
C CYS A 20 5.81 9.17 6.08
N GLU A 21 5.92 8.06 5.34
CA GLU A 21 7.19 7.62 4.81
C GLU A 21 7.71 8.60 3.77
N GLN A 22 8.95 9.02 3.95
CA GLN A 22 9.73 9.78 2.98
C GLN A 22 11.05 9.07 2.69
N ARG A 23 11.64 9.31 1.54
CA ARG A 23 12.97 8.82 1.17
C ARG A 23 13.76 9.97 0.58
N GLN A 24 14.86 10.33 1.23
CA GLN A 24 15.75 11.41 0.77
C GLN A 24 15.01 12.73 0.49
N GLY A 25 14.10 13.12 1.39
CA GLY A 25 13.33 14.36 1.26
C GLY A 25 12.16 14.30 0.27
N LYS A 26 11.82 13.11 -0.26
CA LYS A 26 10.67 12.94 -1.13
C LYS A 26 9.60 12.09 -0.44
N MET A 27 8.38 12.63 -0.33
CA MET A 27 7.24 11.91 0.23
C MET A 27 6.85 10.72 -0.66
N MET A 28 6.58 9.57 -0.04
CA MET A 28 6.10 8.38 -0.75
C MET A 28 4.60 8.46 -1.03
N PRO A 29 4.13 7.98 -2.20
CA PRO A 29 2.70 8.03 -2.56
C PRO A 29 1.77 7.42 -1.52
N THR A 30 2.17 6.32 -0.88
CA THR A 30 1.41 5.65 0.18
C THR A 30 1.09 6.58 1.36
N SER A 31 1.95 7.56 1.65
CA SER A 31 1.69 8.55 2.70
C SER A 31 0.44 9.38 2.40
N PHE A 32 0.25 9.78 1.15
CA PHE A 32 -0.92 10.55 0.72
C PHE A 32 -2.20 9.71 0.72
N GLU A 33 -2.11 8.44 0.31
CA GLU A 33 -3.21 7.49 0.40
C GLU A 33 -3.68 7.34 1.84
N LEU A 34 -2.74 7.12 2.77
CA LEU A 34 -3.05 6.90 4.18
C LEU A 34 -3.54 8.16 4.90
N ILE A 35 -3.04 9.35 4.55
CA ILE A 35 -3.61 10.60 5.06
C ILE A 35 -5.06 10.75 4.60
N SER A 36 -5.36 10.42 3.34
CA SER A 36 -6.72 10.51 2.82
C SER A 36 -7.67 9.51 3.50
N GLU A 37 -7.20 8.28 3.76
CA GLU A 37 -7.96 7.29 4.52
C GLU A 37 -8.08 7.65 5.99
N GLY A 38 -6.99 8.11 6.61
CA GLY A 38 -6.97 8.60 7.99
C GLY A 38 -7.95 9.74 8.23
N ARG A 39 -8.22 10.60 7.22
CA ARG A 39 -9.24 11.66 7.33
C ARG A 39 -10.63 11.09 7.54
N LYS A 40 -11.02 10.04 6.81
CA LYS A 40 -12.30 9.37 7.01
C LYS A 40 -12.42 8.81 8.43
N LEU A 41 -11.38 8.11 8.89
CA LEU A 41 -11.35 7.52 10.23
C LEU A 41 -11.40 8.60 11.33
N ALA A 42 -10.69 9.69 11.15
CA ALA A 42 -10.69 10.81 12.10
C ALA A 42 -12.07 11.50 12.15
N ASP A 43 -12.74 11.67 11.01
CA ASP A 43 -14.10 12.21 10.95
C ASP A 43 -15.10 11.28 11.65
N GLU A 44 -14.97 9.95 11.52
CA GLU A 44 -15.81 8.97 12.22
C GLU A 44 -15.59 8.99 13.73
N LEU A 45 -14.36 9.26 14.18
CA LEU A 45 -14.04 9.45 15.61
C LEU A 45 -14.48 10.83 16.14
N GLY A 46 -14.64 11.82 15.27
CA GLY A 46 -14.79 13.21 15.64
C GLY A 46 -13.49 13.81 16.21
N GLU A 47 -12.34 13.31 15.73
CA GLU A 47 -11.01 13.69 16.18
C GLU A 47 -10.16 14.29 15.05
N LYS A 48 -8.95 14.73 15.39
CA LYS A 48 -7.99 15.29 14.41
C LYS A 48 -7.16 14.20 13.76
N LEU A 49 -6.69 14.51 12.55
CA LEU A 49 -5.74 13.71 11.80
C LEU A 49 -4.36 14.37 11.80
N TYR A 50 -3.34 13.60 12.15
CA TYR A 50 -1.96 14.07 12.13
C TYR A 50 -1.07 13.15 11.28
N GLY A 51 -0.21 13.78 10.46
CA GLY A 51 0.95 13.10 9.90
C GLY A 51 2.09 13.02 10.94
N LEU A 52 2.83 11.92 10.95
CA LEU A 52 4.07 11.78 11.70
C LEU A 52 5.21 11.60 10.70
N LEU A 53 6.06 12.62 10.56
CA LEU A 53 7.12 12.70 9.58
C LEU A 53 8.49 12.73 10.27
N LEU A 54 9.35 11.76 9.95
CA LEU A 54 10.70 11.62 10.49
C LEU A 54 11.74 11.77 9.38
N GLY A 55 12.86 12.42 9.71
CA GLY A 55 13.98 12.55 8.77
C GLY A 55 14.99 13.61 9.20
N HIS A 56 15.69 14.16 8.22
CA HIS A 56 16.59 15.29 8.37
C HIS A 56 16.34 16.30 7.26
N GLU A 57 16.21 17.59 7.64
CA GLU A 57 15.87 18.70 6.72
C GLU A 57 14.58 18.48 5.91
N ILE A 58 13.52 17.97 6.61
CA ILE A 58 12.27 17.50 5.99
C ILE A 58 11.07 18.42 6.20
N GLU A 59 11.22 19.53 6.92
CA GLU A 59 10.10 20.43 7.24
C GLU A 59 9.40 20.97 5.97
N GLY A 60 10.18 21.21 4.90
CA GLY A 60 9.67 21.76 3.65
C GLY A 60 8.62 20.91 2.93
N ILE A 61 8.60 19.59 3.18
CA ILE A 61 7.63 18.68 2.55
C ILE A 61 6.40 18.38 3.44
N ALA A 62 6.40 18.84 4.70
CA ALA A 62 5.38 18.46 5.67
C ALA A 62 3.99 19.03 5.33
N LYS A 63 3.91 20.28 4.88
CA LYS A 63 2.63 20.95 4.60
C LYS A 63 1.83 20.30 3.46
N GLU A 64 2.50 19.62 2.54
CA GLU A 64 1.84 18.90 1.45
C GLU A 64 0.82 17.88 1.98
N LEU A 65 1.07 17.27 3.13
CA LEU A 65 0.17 16.31 3.77
C LEU A 65 -1.19 16.93 4.15
N GLY A 66 -1.20 18.22 4.53
CA GLY A 66 -2.43 18.96 4.77
C GLY A 66 -3.35 19.01 3.57
N GLY A 67 -2.80 19.14 2.36
CA GLY A 67 -3.56 19.15 1.11
C GLY A 67 -4.35 17.87 0.84
N TYR A 68 -4.00 16.78 1.50
CA TYR A 68 -4.72 15.50 1.44
C TYR A 68 -5.58 15.22 2.68
N GLY A 69 -5.62 16.13 3.66
CA GLY A 69 -6.56 16.08 4.75
C GLY A 69 -5.98 16.08 6.16
N ALA A 70 -4.64 16.16 6.34
CA ALA A 70 -4.04 16.27 7.66
C ALA A 70 -4.34 17.65 8.30
N ASP A 71 -4.80 17.66 9.55
CA ASP A 71 -4.96 18.89 10.34
C ASP A 71 -3.60 19.45 10.78
N GLY A 72 -2.64 18.55 10.97
CA GLY A 72 -1.27 18.92 11.30
C GLY A 72 -0.27 17.81 11.07
N VAL A 73 1.01 18.12 11.20
CA VAL A 73 2.11 17.18 11.04
C VAL A 73 3.09 17.33 12.20
N TYR A 74 3.35 16.23 12.89
CA TYR A 74 4.46 16.11 13.81
C TYR A 74 5.73 15.88 13.02
N VAL A 75 6.63 16.85 13.05
CA VAL A 75 7.91 16.80 12.33
C VAL A 75 9.04 16.51 13.31
N CYS A 76 9.61 15.31 13.21
CA CYS A 76 10.76 14.87 14.01
C CYS A 76 12.01 14.98 13.11
N ASP A 77 12.65 16.15 13.14
CA ASP A 77 13.83 16.46 12.32
C ASP A 77 15.11 16.31 13.15
N HIS A 78 15.99 15.40 12.76
CA HIS A 78 17.24 15.16 13.45
C HIS A 78 18.28 14.52 12.49
N PRO A 79 19.59 14.90 12.54
CA PRO A 79 20.62 14.32 11.67
C PRO A 79 20.71 12.80 11.71
N LEU A 80 20.51 12.16 12.87
CA LEU A 80 20.49 10.71 13.01
C LEU A 80 19.28 10.02 12.37
N LEU A 81 18.29 10.77 11.89
CA LEU A 81 17.14 10.28 11.15
C LEU A 81 17.26 10.49 9.62
N ALA A 82 18.40 10.98 9.15
CA ALA A 82 18.65 11.20 7.71
C ALA A 82 18.46 9.93 6.88
N ASN A 83 18.88 8.79 7.41
CA ASN A 83 18.61 7.47 6.83
C ASN A 83 17.76 6.65 7.78
N TYR A 84 16.90 5.80 7.20
CA TYR A 84 16.09 4.90 7.99
C TYR A 84 16.97 3.89 8.75
N THR A 85 16.77 3.83 10.06
CA THR A 85 17.22 2.74 10.93
C THR A 85 16.07 2.33 11.82
N THR A 86 15.84 1.03 11.98
CA THR A 86 14.72 0.50 12.77
C THR A 86 14.76 1.02 14.21
N ASP A 87 15.94 1.04 14.84
CA ASP A 87 16.09 1.44 16.23
C ASP A 87 15.81 2.94 16.44
N GLY A 88 16.41 3.81 15.62
CA GLY A 88 16.25 5.25 15.72
C GLY A 88 14.81 5.71 15.48
N TYR A 89 14.19 5.21 14.40
CA TYR A 89 12.81 5.53 14.07
C TYR A 89 11.83 4.99 15.12
N THR A 90 11.99 3.74 15.55
CA THR A 90 11.14 3.14 16.60
C THR A 90 11.23 3.94 17.91
N LYS A 91 12.44 4.36 18.32
CA LYS A 91 12.60 5.14 19.55
C LYS A 91 11.82 6.44 19.48
N VAL A 92 12.04 7.24 18.45
CA VAL A 92 11.39 8.54 18.31
C VAL A 92 9.88 8.40 18.21
N ILE A 93 9.38 7.49 17.36
CA ILE A 93 7.94 7.26 17.21
C ILE A 93 7.31 6.86 18.54
N CYS A 94 7.89 5.92 19.26
CA CYS A 94 7.32 5.46 20.54
C CYS A 94 7.34 6.55 21.61
N ASP A 95 8.41 7.36 21.68
CA ASP A 95 8.49 8.47 22.64
C ASP A 95 7.40 9.52 22.35
N VAL A 96 7.20 9.89 21.07
CA VAL A 96 6.18 10.86 20.66
C VAL A 96 4.76 10.31 20.86
N ILE A 97 4.53 9.03 20.57
CA ILE A 97 3.24 8.36 20.85
C ILE A 97 2.89 8.38 22.33
N GLN A 98 3.86 8.21 23.21
CA GLN A 98 3.62 8.25 24.66
C GLN A 98 3.20 9.62 25.15
N GLU A 99 3.77 10.68 24.58
CA GLU A 99 3.44 12.05 24.95
C GLU A 99 2.08 12.47 24.44
N TYR A 100 1.78 12.19 23.17
CA TYR A 100 0.57 12.70 22.49
C TYR A 100 -0.59 11.71 22.42
N LYS A 101 -0.36 10.44 22.74
CA LYS A 101 -1.37 9.38 22.92
C LYS A 101 -2.41 9.30 21.78
N PRO A 102 -2.01 9.01 20.52
CA PRO A 102 -2.95 8.80 19.46
C PRO A 102 -3.84 7.58 19.70
N GLU A 103 -5.10 7.61 19.24
CA GLU A 103 -5.99 6.45 19.32
C GLU A 103 -5.67 5.41 18.22
N VAL A 104 -5.33 5.89 17.04
CA VAL A 104 -5.02 5.07 15.86
C VAL A 104 -3.66 5.46 15.28
N MET A 105 -2.90 4.47 14.81
CA MET A 105 -1.66 4.68 14.09
C MET A 105 -1.62 3.82 12.82
N LEU A 106 -1.62 4.46 11.65
CA LEU A 106 -1.51 3.83 10.35
C LEU A 106 -0.08 3.94 9.81
N ILE A 107 0.40 2.86 9.18
CA ILE A 107 1.73 2.76 8.57
C ILE A 107 1.56 2.11 7.21
N GLY A 108 2.23 2.59 6.16
CA GLY A 108 2.22 1.89 4.87
C GLY A 108 2.93 0.53 4.95
N ALA A 109 2.36 -0.53 4.38
CA ALA A 109 2.99 -1.85 4.33
C ALA A 109 4.11 -1.93 3.27
N THR A 110 4.93 -0.90 3.18
CA THR A 110 6.19 -0.85 2.44
C THR A 110 7.26 -1.72 3.11
N ASN A 111 8.42 -1.89 2.52
CA ASN A 111 9.52 -2.59 3.18
C ASN A 111 9.89 -1.95 4.53
N ILE A 112 9.93 -0.61 4.58
CA ILE A 112 10.18 0.13 5.83
C ILE A 112 9.03 -0.09 6.82
N GLY A 113 7.79 0.08 6.39
CA GLY A 113 6.66 -0.04 7.31
C GLY A 113 6.43 -1.46 7.84
N ARG A 114 6.75 -2.49 7.06
CA ARG A 114 6.70 -3.90 7.49
C ARG A 114 7.77 -4.24 8.54
N ASP A 115 8.88 -3.52 8.56
CA ASP A 115 9.91 -3.63 9.58
C ASP A 115 9.56 -2.76 10.80
N LEU A 116 9.20 -1.50 10.60
CA LEU A 116 8.96 -0.49 11.63
C LEU A 116 7.69 -0.76 12.46
N GLY A 117 6.57 -1.08 11.79
CA GLY A 117 5.27 -1.23 12.45
C GLY A 117 5.27 -2.28 13.56
N PRO A 118 5.69 -3.53 13.31
CA PRO A 118 5.78 -4.56 14.35
C PRO A 118 6.73 -4.19 15.48
N ARG A 119 7.82 -3.49 15.17
CA ARG A 119 8.80 -3.05 16.17
C ARG A 119 8.20 -2.00 17.11
N CYS A 120 7.48 -1.02 16.55
CA CYS A 120 6.75 -0.03 17.37
C CYS A 120 5.66 -0.70 18.20
N ALA A 121 4.84 -1.57 17.63
CA ALA A 121 3.78 -2.26 18.35
C ALA A 121 4.30 -3.09 19.51
N ALA A 122 5.38 -3.85 19.31
CA ALA A 122 6.03 -4.63 20.36
C ALA A 122 6.57 -3.73 21.50
N ARG A 123 7.18 -2.58 21.16
CA ARG A 123 7.71 -1.64 22.14
C ARG A 123 6.61 -0.93 22.93
N LEU A 124 5.49 -0.61 22.26
CA LEU A 124 4.31 0.00 22.89
C LEU A 124 3.40 -1.01 23.58
N HIS A 125 3.66 -2.30 23.48
CA HIS A 125 2.85 -3.39 24.02
C HIS A 125 1.40 -3.34 23.50
N THR A 126 1.22 -3.04 22.23
CA THR A 126 -0.09 -3.01 21.56
C THR A 126 -0.17 -4.03 20.43
N GLY A 127 -1.38 -4.24 19.88
CA GLY A 127 -1.60 -5.08 18.71
C GLY A 127 -1.32 -4.33 17.39
N LEU A 128 -0.87 -5.08 16.37
CA LEU A 128 -0.75 -4.57 15.01
C LEU A 128 -1.37 -5.55 14.02
N THR A 129 -2.27 -5.07 13.18
CA THR A 129 -2.78 -5.83 12.03
C THR A 129 -1.90 -5.53 10.82
N ALA A 130 -1.34 -6.59 10.25
CA ALA A 130 -0.44 -6.45 9.10
C ALA A 130 -1.21 -6.53 7.77
N ASP A 131 -0.86 -5.63 6.83
CA ASP A 131 -1.26 -5.71 5.43
C ASP A 131 -2.78 -5.56 5.22
N ALA A 132 -3.40 -4.64 5.96
CA ALA A 132 -4.83 -4.34 5.84
C ALA A 132 -5.15 -3.76 4.46
N THR A 133 -6.35 -4.07 3.97
CA THR A 133 -6.87 -3.58 2.68
C THR A 133 -8.18 -2.80 2.83
N HIS A 134 -8.80 -2.84 4.02
CA HIS A 134 -9.98 -2.06 4.33
C HIS A 134 -10.00 -1.68 5.81
N LEU A 135 -10.48 -0.48 6.13
CA LEU A 135 -10.49 0.09 7.47
C LEU A 135 -11.82 0.80 7.72
N ASP A 136 -12.43 0.52 8.87
CA ASP A 136 -13.62 1.23 9.36
C ASP A 136 -13.55 1.43 10.87
N ILE A 137 -14.13 2.51 11.36
CA ILE A 137 -14.42 2.72 12.78
C ILE A 137 -15.93 2.61 13.01
N ASP A 138 -16.73 3.26 12.16
CA ASP A 138 -18.18 3.19 12.21
C ASP A 138 -18.67 1.77 11.90
N THR A 139 -19.39 1.15 12.86
CA THR A 139 -19.92 -0.21 12.68
C THR A 139 -20.98 -0.30 11.59
N ALA A 140 -21.74 0.77 11.31
CA ALA A 140 -22.73 0.75 10.22
C ALA A 140 -22.04 0.66 8.85
N LYS A 141 -20.99 1.46 8.63
CA LYS A 141 -20.15 1.40 7.42
C LYS A 141 -19.49 0.03 7.25
N TYR A 142 -18.95 -0.51 8.34
CA TYR A 142 -18.38 -1.85 8.32
C TYR A 142 -19.40 -2.92 7.94
N VAL A 143 -20.64 -2.83 8.45
CA VAL A 143 -21.75 -3.75 8.09
C VAL A 143 -22.11 -3.60 6.61
N ASP A 144 -22.12 -2.38 6.07
CA ASP A 144 -22.38 -2.16 4.64
C ASP A 144 -21.25 -2.74 3.77
N PHE A 145 -20.00 -2.55 4.17
CA PHE A 145 -18.86 -3.23 3.53
C PHE A 145 -19.01 -4.77 3.55
N LEU A 146 -19.44 -5.36 4.66
CA LEU A 146 -19.67 -6.81 4.74
C LEU A 146 -20.79 -7.28 3.80
N LYS A 147 -21.85 -6.50 3.61
CA LYS A 147 -22.95 -6.83 2.67
C LYS A 147 -22.45 -6.90 1.22
N GLU A 148 -21.53 -6.00 0.85
CA GLU A 148 -20.99 -5.90 -0.50
C GLU A 148 -19.86 -6.90 -0.78
N SER A 149 -19.01 -7.16 0.23
CA SER A 149 -17.75 -7.90 0.06
C SER A 149 -17.76 -9.33 0.60
N SER A 150 -18.84 -9.77 1.27
CA SER A 150 -18.87 -11.09 1.91
C SER A 150 -20.18 -11.83 1.69
N THR A 151 -20.12 -13.17 1.84
CA THR A 151 -21.29 -14.09 1.80
C THR A 151 -21.79 -14.46 3.19
N ILE A 152 -21.34 -13.75 4.24
CA ILE A 152 -21.71 -14.04 5.63
C ILE A 152 -23.19 -13.70 5.84
N ASP A 153 -23.94 -14.60 6.50
CA ASP A 153 -25.30 -14.35 6.92
C ASP A 153 -25.29 -13.38 8.12
N LEU A 154 -25.44 -12.09 7.81
CA LEU A 154 -25.39 -11.01 8.80
C LEU A 154 -26.56 -11.03 9.79
N SER A 155 -27.67 -11.72 9.46
CA SER A 155 -28.83 -11.85 10.36
C SER A 155 -28.52 -12.64 11.63
N LYS A 156 -27.47 -13.45 11.60
CA LYS A 156 -26.96 -14.26 12.73
C LYS A 156 -25.87 -13.57 13.53
N GLN A 157 -25.41 -12.42 13.09
CA GLN A 157 -24.37 -11.66 13.75
C GLN A 157 -24.96 -10.58 14.66
N LYS A 158 -24.31 -10.34 15.78
CA LYS A 158 -24.65 -9.22 16.66
C LYS A 158 -23.57 -8.17 16.50
N PHE A 159 -23.97 -6.96 16.09
CA PHE A 159 -23.09 -5.82 15.94
C PHE A 159 -23.36 -4.82 17.06
N ASP A 160 -22.31 -4.31 17.66
CA ASP A 160 -22.36 -3.18 18.56
C ASP A 160 -22.11 -1.90 17.76
N TYR A 161 -23.15 -1.11 17.56
CA TYR A 161 -23.08 0.15 16.80
C TYR A 161 -22.47 1.31 17.58
N GLU A 162 -22.26 1.14 18.89
CA GLU A 162 -21.53 2.11 19.72
C GLU A 162 -20.02 1.78 19.77
N ASP A 163 -19.61 0.62 19.21
CA ASP A 163 -18.20 0.22 19.19
C ASP A 163 -17.38 1.12 18.27
N ARG A 164 -16.37 1.77 18.84
CA ARG A 164 -15.45 2.70 18.16
C ARG A 164 -14.06 2.09 17.90
N ASN A 165 -13.92 0.79 18.04
CA ASN A 165 -12.68 0.13 17.70
C ASN A 165 -12.46 0.12 16.18
N LEU A 166 -11.21 0.30 15.77
CA LEU A 166 -10.80 0.18 14.38
C LEU A 166 -10.96 -1.26 13.89
N LYS A 167 -11.81 -1.46 12.87
CA LYS A 167 -12.01 -2.73 12.16
C LYS A 167 -11.00 -2.79 11.03
N MET A 168 -10.00 -3.65 11.17
CA MET A 168 -8.89 -3.78 10.24
C MET A 168 -9.05 -5.06 9.43
N THR A 169 -9.55 -4.95 8.20
CA THR A 169 -9.80 -6.09 7.33
C THR A 169 -8.61 -6.35 6.43
N ARG A 170 -8.19 -7.61 6.37
CA ARG A 170 -7.06 -8.05 5.58
C ARG A 170 -7.34 -9.37 4.86
N PRO A 171 -6.73 -9.62 3.69
CA PRO A 171 -6.77 -10.92 3.05
C PRO A 171 -6.03 -11.98 3.90
N ALA A 172 -6.62 -13.17 3.98
CA ALA A 172 -6.04 -14.35 4.58
C ALA A 172 -6.11 -15.52 3.60
N PHE A 173 -5.30 -16.57 3.82
CA PHE A 173 -5.29 -17.78 2.98
C PHE A 173 -5.26 -17.48 1.47
N GLY A 174 -4.29 -16.69 1.03
CA GLY A 174 -4.10 -16.39 -0.40
C GLY A 174 -5.16 -15.47 -1.01
N GLY A 175 -5.94 -14.75 -0.19
CA GLY A 175 -6.97 -13.83 -0.66
C GLY A 175 -8.38 -14.42 -0.74
N HIS A 176 -8.54 -15.73 -0.48
CA HIS A 176 -9.88 -16.37 -0.48
C HIS A 176 -10.73 -16.06 0.75
N LEU A 177 -10.11 -15.64 1.82
CA LEU A 177 -10.78 -15.27 3.05
C LEU A 177 -10.37 -13.86 3.45
N MET A 178 -11.33 -13.10 3.96
CA MET A 178 -11.07 -11.81 4.59
C MET A 178 -11.20 -11.97 6.10
N ALA A 179 -10.21 -11.48 6.83
CA ALA A 179 -10.21 -11.49 8.28
C ALA A 179 -10.25 -10.06 8.81
N THR A 180 -11.26 -9.73 9.62
CA THR A 180 -11.33 -8.46 10.33
C THR A 180 -10.81 -8.63 11.74
N ILE A 181 -9.87 -7.78 12.12
CA ILE A 181 -9.17 -7.81 13.40
C ILE A 181 -9.43 -6.49 14.11
N ILE A 182 -9.64 -6.57 15.41
CA ILE A 182 -9.79 -5.41 16.31
C ILE A 182 -8.78 -5.49 17.46
N CYS A 183 -8.42 -4.34 18.02
CA CYS A 183 -7.53 -4.25 19.18
C CYS A 183 -8.24 -3.50 20.33
N PRO A 184 -9.18 -4.15 21.05
CA PRO A 184 -10.06 -3.44 21.99
C PRO A 184 -9.40 -3.05 23.32
N ARG A 185 -8.27 -3.66 23.66
CA ARG A 185 -7.65 -3.52 24.99
C ARG A 185 -6.40 -2.63 25.07
N PHE A 186 -5.83 -2.28 23.92
CA PHE A 186 -4.58 -1.53 23.86
C PHE A 186 -4.66 -0.38 22.85
N ARG A 187 -3.84 0.64 23.08
CA ARG A 187 -3.69 1.82 22.20
C ARG A 187 -2.20 2.11 21.94
N PRO A 188 -1.87 2.78 20.83
CA PRO A 188 -2.77 3.00 19.70
C PRO A 188 -3.20 1.70 19.04
N GLN A 189 -4.35 1.71 18.35
CA GLN A 189 -4.74 0.64 17.45
C GLN A 189 -3.89 0.76 16.18
N MET A 190 -3.08 -0.24 15.88
CA MET A 190 -2.08 -0.12 14.83
C MET A 190 -2.38 -1.03 13.64
N SER A 191 -2.17 -0.50 12.44
CA SER A 191 -2.23 -1.29 11.22
C SER A 191 -1.11 -0.90 10.26
N THR A 192 -0.52 -1.90 9.59
CA THR A 192 0.13 -1.62 8.31
C THR A 192 -0.89 -1.82 7.20
N VAL A 193 -0.92 -0.90 6.23
CA VAL A 193 -1.89 -0.87 5.14
C VAL A 193 -1.19 -1.09 3.81
N ARG A 194 -1.75 -1.96 3.00
CA ARG A 194 -1.16 -2.32 1.69
C ARG A 194 -1.11 -1.08 0.78
N PRO A 195 0.06 -0.75 0.18
CA PRO A 195 0.15 0.33 -0.79
C PRO A 195 -0.74 0.11 -2.00
N GLY A 196 -1.34 1.18 -2.53
CA GLY A 196 -2.17 1.16 -3.73
C GLY A 196 -3.61 0.69 -3.51
N VAL A 197 -4.05 0.38 -2.28
CA VAL A 197 -5.43 -0.05 -2.00
C VAL A 197 -6.32 1.10 -1.53
N MET A 198 -5.74 2.15 -0.94
CA MET A 198 -6.50 3.31 -0.49
C MET A 198 -6.46 4.41 -1.54
N LYS A 199 -7.62 5.05 -1.76
CA LYS A 199 -7.73 6.13 -2.75
C LYS A 199 -7.18 7.44 -2.19
N LYS A 200 -6.21 8.01 -2.88
CA LYS A 200 -5.71 9.35 -2.60
C LYS A 200 -6.79 10.40 -2.94
N ALA A 201 -7.07 11.31 -2.00
CA ALA A 201 -7.98 12.42 -2.23
C ALA A 201 -7.39 13.44 -3.23
N PRO A 202 -8.20 14.25 -3.89
CA PRO A 202 -7.70 15.41 -4.63
C PRO A 202 -6.93 16.36 -3.71
N PHE A 203 -5.85 16.95 -4.22
CA PHE A 203 -5.06 17.92 -3.47
C PHE A 203 -5.79 19.25 -3.31
N ASP A 204 -5.80 19.79 -2.09
CA ASP A 204 -6.42 21.07 -1.73
C ASP A 204 -5.36 22.01 -1.14
N GLN A 205 -5.01 23.06 -1.89
CA GLN A 205 -3.99 24.03 -1.49
C GLN A 205 -4.36 24.79 -0.20
N ALA A 206 -5.65 25.14 -0.02
CA ALA A 206 -6.07 25.87 1.17
C ALA A 206 -5.91 25.03 2.45
N LYS A 207 -6.14 23.73 2.37
CA LYS A 207 -5.88 22.79 3.47
C LYS A 207 -4.39 22.63 3.72
N ALA A 208 -3.55 22.57 2.68
CA ALA A 208 -2.10 22.51 2.82
C ALA A 208 -1.57 23.75 3.54
N ASP A 209 -2.07 24.93 3.19
CA ASP A 209 -1.65 26.21 3.81
C ASP A 209 -2.08 26.30 5.29
N ALA A 210 -3.25 25.74 5.63
CA ALA A 210 -3.80 25.70 6.99
C ALA A 210 -3.17 24.63 7.89
N CYS A 211 -2.41 23.69 7.32
CA CYS A 211 -1.82 22.57 8.03
C CYS A 211 -0.84 23.03 9.12
N GLN A 212 -1.05 22.56 10.35
CA GLN A 212 -0.19 22.90 11.49
C GLN A 212 1.08 22.07 11.49
N ILE A 213 2.22 22.70 11.70
CA ILE A 213 3.50 22.01 11.93
C ILE A 213 3.79 22.00 13.43
N VAL A 214 3.92 20.80 13.99
CA VAL A 214 4.25 20.58 15.39
C VAL A 214 5.62 19.95 15.46
N LYS A 215 6.52 20.49 16.29
CA LYS A 215 7.86 19.95 16.55
C LYS A 215 7.88 19.33 17.95
N PRO A 216 7.63 18.02 18.08
CA PRO A 216 7.67 17.35 19.38
C PRO A 216 9.10 17.35 19.94
N ALA A 217 9.21 17.42 21.24
CA ALA A 217 10.48 17.17 21.91
C ALA A 217 10.75 15.66 21.97
N PHE A 218 11.95 15.25 21.58
CA PHE A 218 12.40 13.86 21.72
C PHE A 218 13.91 13.83 21.96
N ALA A 219 14.40 12.77 22.57
CA ALA A 219 15.84 12.56 22.75
C ALA A 219 16.29 11.38 21.89
N LEU A 220 17.28 11.62 21.02
CA LEU A 220 17.91 10.61 20.20
C LEU A 220 19.42 10.82 20.20
N THR A 221 20.14 9.76 20.55
CA THR A 221 21.60 9.74 20.58
C THR A 221 22.15 8.62 19.69
N ALA A 222 23.43 8.69 19.35
CA ALA A 222 24.06 7.61 18.58
C ALA A 222 24.00 6.25 19.27
N ASP A 223 23.98 6.23 20.61
CA ASP A 223 23.91 5.00 21.38
C ASP A 223 22.54 4.28 21.28
N ASP A 224 21.50 5.00 20.88
CA ASP A 224 20.16 4.44 20.63
C ASP A 224 20.10 3.62 19.34
N ILE A 225 21.06 3.81 18.43
CA ILE A 225 21.11 3.21 17.10
C ILE A 225 22.19 2.14 17.07
N LYS A 226 21.82 0.90 16.77
CA LYS A 226 22.75 -0.27 16.79
C LYS A 226 23.27 -0.66 15.42
N THR A 227 22.87 0.04 14.38
CA THR A 227 23.25 -0.21 12.98
C THR A 227 23.77 1.07 12.34
N GLU A 228 24.70 0.95 11.41
CA GLU A 228 25.22 2.07 10.62
C GLU A 228 24.89 1.87 9.15
N VAL A 229 24.36 2.91 8.50
CA VAL A 229 24.13 2.90 7.06
C VAL A 229 25.43 3.34 6.37
N LEU A 230 26.14 2.40 5.78
CA LEU A 230 27.43 2.64 5.14
C LEU A 230 27.29 3.38 3.80
N SER A 231 26.28 3.01 2.99
CA SER A 231 26.00 3.66 1.70
C SER A 231 24.52 3.52 1.34
N VAL A 232 24.02 4.48 0.58
CA VAL A 232 22.71 4.42 -0.07
C VAL A 232 22.92 4.56 -1.57
N GLU A 233 22.71 3.48 -2.31
CA GLU A 233 22.85 3.48 -3.76
C GLU A 233 21.47 3.69 -4.39
N LYS A 234 21.37 4.67 -5.26
CA LYS A 234 20.16 4.85 -6.08
C LYS A 234 20.17 3.81 -7.18
N ALA A 235 19.05 3.12 -7.39
CA ALA A 235 18.91 2.26 -8.55
C ALA A 235 19.23 3.06 -9.83
N ALA A 236 20.14 2.53 -10.66
CA ALA A 236 20.59 3.17 -11.87
C ALA A 236 19.48 3.31 -12.92
N GLU A 237 18.47 2.44 -12.84
CA GLU A 237 17.29 2.44 -13.71
C GLU A 237 16.10 3.06 -12.97
N LYS A 238 15.27 3.77 -13.73
CA LYS A 238 14.00 4.31 -13.23
C LYS A 238 13.13 3.14 -12.81
N LEU A 239 12.92 2.98 -11.50
CA LEU A 239 12.03 1.93 -10.98
C LEU A 239 10.69 2.01 -11.69
N VAL A 240 10.20 0.86 -12.17
CA VAL A 240 8.93 0.77 -12.88
C VAL A 240 7.80 1.11 -11.93
N ASP A 241 7.06 2.17 -12.25
CA ASP A 241 5.88 2.54 -11.48
C ASP A 241 4.67 1.72 -11.94
N LEU A 242 4.55 0.51 -11.40
CA LEU A 242 3.40 -0.36 -11.64
C LEU A 242 2.14 0.12 -10.90
N ILE A 243 2.29 0.82 -9.78
CA ILE A 243 1.15 1.21 -8.93
C ILE A 243 0.39 2.38 -9.56
N GLY A 244 1.12 3.34 -10.13
CA GLY A 244 0.53 4.51 -10.78
C GLY A 244 0.18 4.32 -12.26
N ALA A 245 0.41 3.13 -12.83
CA ALA A 245 0.19 2.89 -14.26
C ALA A 245 -1.28 2.62 -14.59
N ASP A 246 -1.82 3.34 -15.59
CA ASP A 246 -3.17 3.09 -16.15
C ASP A 246 -3.23 1.80 -16.99
N VAL A 247 -2.12 1.40 -17.57
CA VAL A 247 -2.02 0.19 -18.43
C VAL A 247 -0.83 -0.65 -17.99
N ILE A 248 -1.06 -1.91 -17.71
CA ILE A 248 -0.02 -2.89 -17.36
C ILE A 248 -0.11 -4.10 -18.29
N VAL A 249 0.99 -4.43 -18.95
CA VAL A 249 1.13 -5.67 -19.72
C VAL A 249 2.09 -6.60 -18.98
N SER A 250 1.55 -7.62 -18.31
CA SER A 250 2.34 -8.55 -17.49
C SER A 250 2.67 -9.84 -18.22
N VAL A 251 3.93 -10.27 -18.08
CA VAL A 251 4.41 -11.52 -18.66
C VAL A 251 4.53 -12.62 -17.59
N GLY A 252 4.14 -13.81 -17.97
CA GLY A 252 4.28 -15.02 -17.17
C GLY A 252 5.32 -15.98 -17.73
N ARG A 253 5.44 -17.15 -17.11
CA ARG A 253 6.35 -18.22 -17.53
C ARG A 253 6.06 -18.74 -18.96
N GLY A 254 4.93 -18.38 -19.55
CA GLY A 254 4.61 -18.68 -20.94
C GLY A 254 5.55 -18.08 -21.99
N ILE A 255 6.38 -17.07 -21.59
CA ILE A 255 7.42 -16.52 -22.48
C ILE A 255 8.71 -17.37 -22.54
N SER A 256 8.80 -18.45 -21.77
CA SER A 256 10.03 -19.27 -21.63
C SER A 256 10.63 -19.81 -22.94
N LYS A 257 9.83 -19.89 -24.00
CA LYS A 257 10.30 -20.31 -25.33
C LYS A 257 11.29 -19.31 -25.94
N ASP A 258 11.05 -18.01 -25.73
CA ASP A 258 11.89 -16.89 -26.14
C ASP A 258 11.59 -15.71 -25.23
N VAL A 259 12.40 -15.59 -24.17
CA VAL A 259 12.19 -14.61 -23.10
C VAL A 259 12.31 -13.18 -23.62
N ASN A 260 13.36 -12.90 -24.40
CA ASN A 260 13.61 -11.55 -24.92
C ASN A 260 12.48 -11.12 -25.86
N LYS A 261 12.05 -12.01 -26.75
CA LYS A 261 10.93 -11.73 -27.65
C LYS A 261 9.61 -11.56 -26.90
N GLY A 262 9.39 -12.33 -25.83
CA GLY A 262 8.21 -12.23 -25.00
C GLY A 262 8.11 -10.88 -24.27
N ILE A 263 9.23 -10.37 -23.75
CA ILE A 263 9.31 -9.05 -23.10
C ILE A 263 9.13 -7.94 -24.15
N GLU A 264 9.83 -8.02 -25.30
CA GLU A 264 9.69 -7.06 -26.39
C GLU A 264 8.24 -6.93 -26.88
N LEU A 265 7.53 -8.04 -27.02
CA LEU A 265 6.12 -8.04 -27.41
C LEU A 265 5.22 -7.39 -26.35
N ALA A 266 5.54 -7.58 -25.06
CA ALA A 266 4.81 -6.92 -23.98
C ALA A 266 5.03 -5.40 -23.99
N GLU A 267 6.26 -4.94 -24.24
CA GLU A 267 6.61 -3.53 -24.39
C GLU A 267 5.89 -2.89 -25.59
N GLN A 268 5.92 -3.57 -26.73
CA GLN A 268 5.22 -3.11 -27.94
C GLN A 268 3.70 -3.03 -27.73
N LEU A 269 3.10 -4.00 -27.05
CA LEU A 269 1.68 -3.97 -26.73
C LEU A 269 1.34 -2.85 -25.75
N ALA A 270 2.16 -2.65 -24.73
CA ALA A 270 2.01 -1.54 -23.77
C ALA A 270 2.07 -0.18 -24.48
N ALA A 271 3.00 0.00 -25.40
CA ALA A 271 3.10 1.20 -26.23
C ALA A 271 1.86 1.36 -27.15
N ALA A 272 1.40 0.29 -27.78
CA ALA A 272 0.21 0.30 -28.62
C ALA A 272 -1.06 0.64 -27.84
N LEU A 273 -1.15 0.32 -26.55
CA LEU A 273 -2.26 0.68 -25.66
C LEU A 273 -2.20 2.12 -25.11
N GLY A 274 -1.24 2.93 -25.56
CA GLY A 274 -1.17 4.36 -25.21
C GLY A 274 -0.09 4.70 -24.18
N GLY A 275 0.86 3.78 -23.92
CA GLY A 275 1.99 4.02 -23.02
C GLY A 275 1.81 3.36 -21.64
N GLY A 276 1.78 2.05 -21.61
CA GLY A 276 1.74 1.26 -20.39
C GLY A 276 3.13 0.84 -19.88
N VAL A 277 3.15 0.13 -18.77
CA VAL A 277 4.36 -0.48 -18.19
C VAL A 277 4.31 -2.00 -18.27
N VAL A 278 5.49 -2.64 -18.32
CA VAL A 278 5.57 -4.10 -18.34
C VAL A 278 5.70 -4.62 -16.91
N GLY A 279 4.76 -5.49 -16.51
CA GLY A 279 4.80 -6.23 -15.26
C GLY A 279 5.26 -7.68 -15.47
N ALA A 280 5.48 -8.38 -14.37
CA ALA A 280 5.92 -9.77 -14.39
C ALA A 280 5.25 -10.61 -13.29
N SER A 281 5.05 -11.89 -13.55
CA SER A 281 4.70 -12.83 -12.49
C SER A 281 5.95 -13.22 -11.67
N ARG A 282 5.76 -13.67 -10.43
CA ARG A 282 6.85 -14.14 -9.57
C ARG A 282 7.76 -15.16 -10.26
N ALA A 283 7.19 -16.07 -11.06
CA ALA A 283 7.98 -17.08 -11.78
C ALA A 283 8.96 -16.49 -12.80
N VAL A 284 8.70 -15.28 -13.30
CA VAL A 284 9.59 -14.54 -14.23
C VAL A 284 10.72 -13.87 -13.45
N THR A 285 10.40 -13.26 -12.31
CA THR A 285 11.40 -12.58 -11.45
C THR A 285 12.29 -13.58 -10.73
N ASP A 286 11.75 -14.69 -10.23
CA ASP A 286 12.52 -15.79 -9.62
C ASP A 286 13.49 -16.46 -10.65
N ALA A 287 13.13 -16.47 -11.94
CA ALA A 287 14.00 -16.93 -13.02
C ALA A 287 15.06 -15.91 -13.46
N GLY A 288 15.06 -14.70 -12.89
CA GLY A 288 16.00 -13.63 -13.22
C GLY A 288 15.77 -13.01 -14.62
N TRP A 289 14.60 -13.23 -15.25
CA TRP A 289 14.29 -12.67 -16.56
C TRP A 289 13.89 -11.19 -16.49
N MET A 290 13.32 -10.77 -15.36
CA MET A 290 13.02 -9.38 -15.03
C MET A 290 13.33 -9.14 -13.55
N THR A 291 13.54 -7.88 -13.19
CA THR A 291 13.84 -7.47 -11.82
C THR A 291 12.59 -7.49 -10.92
N ALA A 292 12.79 -7.56 -9.61
CA ALA A 292 11.69 -7.70 -8.64
C ALA A 292 10.72 -6.51 -8.60
N ASP A 293 11.14 -5.34 -9.07
CA ASP A 293 10.30 -4.14 -9.17
C ASP A 293 9.18 -4.25 -10.23
N HIS A 294 9.30 -5.19 -11.18
CA HIS A 294 8.25 -5.55 -12.12
C HIS A 294 7.23 -6.54 -11.56
N GLN A 295 7.48 -7.12 -10.37
CA GLN A 295 6.65 -8.21 -9.87
C GLN A 295 5.26 -7.74 -9.44
N VAL A 296 4.22 -8.34 -10.04
CA VAL A 296 2.82 -8.21 -9.66
C VAL A 296 2.38 -9.44 -8.87
N GLY A 297 1.64 -9.23 -7.79
CA GLY A 297 1.10 -10.30 -6.96
C GLY A 297 1.21 -10.05 -5.47
N GLN A 298 0.78 -10.99 -4.66
CA GLN A 298 0.75 -10.91 -3.20
C GLN A 298 2.13 -10.60 -2.56
N THR A 299 3.20 -11.11 -3.15
CA THR A 299 4.60 -10.87 -2.69
C THR A 299 5.32 -9.82 -3.50
N GLY A 300 4.66 -9.22 -4.50
CA GLY A 300 5.11 -8.12 -5.31
C GLY A 300 4.28 -6.87 -5.07
N LYS A 301 3.99 -6.14 -6.15
CA LYS A 301 3.12 -4.96 -6.11
C LYS A 301 1.67 -5.37 -6.36
N THR A 302 0.73 -4.79 -5.61
CA THR A 302 -0.70 -4.83 -5.90
C THR A 302 -1.03 -3.63 -6.78
N VAL A 303 -1.76 -3.86 -7.87
CA VAL A 303 -2.01 -2.89 -8.93
C VAL A 303 -3.50 -2.86 -9.30
N HIS A 304 -3.99 -1.69 -9.71
CA HIS A 304 -5.37 -1.45 -10.12
C HIS A 304 -5.41 -0.59 -11.39
N PRO A 305 -4.77 -1.06 -12.50
CA PRO A 305 -4.79 -0.32 -13.74
C PRO A 305 -6.18 -0.33 -14.37
N LYS A 306 -6.43 0.59 -15.29
CA LYS A 306 -7.60 0.56 -16.18
C LYS A 306 -7.57 -0.67 -17.09
N ILE A 307 -6.38 -1.06 -17.56
CA ILE A 307 -6.19 -2.24 -18.39
C ILE A 307 -5.03 -3.08 -17.87
N TYR A 308 -5.30 -4.33 -17.55
CA TYR A 308 -4.30 -5.34 -17.22
C TYR A 308 -4.27 -6.44 -18.28
N VAL A 309 -3.16 -6.62 -18.96
CA VAL A 309 -2.99 -7.71 -19.95
C VAL A 309 -2.07 -8.78 -19.39
N ALA A 310 -2.56 -10.00 -19.25
CA ALA A 310 -1.84 -11.16 -18.72
C ALA A 310 -1.35 -12.06 -19.88
N LEU A 311 -0.06 -12.03 -20.18
CA LEU A 311 0.55 -12.80 -21.28
C LEU A 311 1.25 -14.05 -20.74
N GLY A 312 0.68 -15.23 -21.01
CA GLY A 312 1.25 -16.51 -20.59
C GLY A 312 1.35 -16.70 -19.08
N ILE A 313 0.48 -16.04 -18.32
CA ILE A 313 0.34 -16.15 -16.86
C ILE A 313 -0.67 -17.24 -16.54
N SER A 314 -0.35 -18.13 -15.60
CA SER A 314 -1.22 -19.24 -15.21
C SER A 314 -2.44 -18.82 -14.40
N GLY A 315 -2.35 -17.71 -13.64
CA GLY A 315 -3.42 -17.28 -12.74
C GLY A 315 -3.37 -17.96 -11.37
N ALA A 316 -2.16 -18.22 -10.87
CA ALA A 316 -2.00 -18.60 -9.47
C ALA A 316 -2.60 -17.54 -8.54
N ILE A 317 -3.27 -17.96 -7.46
CA ILE A 317 -3.97 -17.10 -6.52
C ILE A 317 -3.09 -15.94 -6.01
N GLN A 318 -1.81 -16.22 -5.78
CA GLN A 318 -0.85 -15.21 -5.33
C GLN A 318 -0.61 -14.11 -6.37
N HIS A 319 -0.79 -14.42 -7.66
CA HIS A 319 -0.70 -13.43 -8.73
C HIS A 319 -2.00 -12.67 -8.89
N THR A 320 -3.13 -13.40 -8.95
CA THR A 320 -4.46 -12.78 -9.13
C THR A 320 -4.82 -11.85 -7.98
N ALA A 321 -4.46 -12.17 -6.73
CA ALA A 321 -4.62 -11.29 -5.57
C ALA A 321 -3.92 -9.92 -5.70
N GLY A 322 -3.00 -9.76 -6.62
CA GLY A 322 -2.31 -8.49 -6.88
C GLY A 322 -2.85 -7.71 -8.08
N MET A 323 -3.85 -8.23 -8.84
CA MET A 323 -4.32 -7.56 -10.06
C MET A 323 -5.82 -7.75 -10.38
N GLN A 324 -6.51 -8.59 -9.64
CA GLN A 324 -7.92 -8.93 -9.94
C GLN A 324 -8.90 -7.75 -9.85
N ASP A 325 -8.53 -6.70 -9.14
CA ASP A 325 -9.34 -5.48 -8.99
C ASP A 325 -9.04 -4.43 -10.09
N SER A 326 -8.34 -4.82 -11.17
CA SER A 326 -8.17 -3.99 -12.38
C SER A 326 -9.52 -3.75 -13.06
N GLU A 327 -9.71 -2.58 -13.72
CA GLU A 327 -10.99 -2.25 -14.36
C GLU A 327 -11.30 -3.16 -15.57
N CYS A 328 -10.27 -3.61 -16.29
CA CYS A 328 -10.39 -4.54 -17.42
C CYS A 328 -9.19 -5.48 -17.44
N ILE A 329 -9.45 -6.77 -17.43
CA ILE A 329 -8.43 -7.83 -17.47
C ILE A 329 -8.53 -8.62 -18.79
N ILE A 330 -7.44 -8.62 -19.54
CA ILE A 330 -7.31 -9.37 -20.79
C ILE A 330 -6.27 -10.47 -20.59
N ALA A 331 -6.63 -11.73 -20.81
CA ALA A 331 -5.71 -12.86 -20.64
C ALA A 331 -5.41 -13.57 -21.98
N VAL A 332 -4.14 -13.86 -22.21
CA VAL A 332 -3.67 -14.68 -23.34
C VAL A 332 -2.92 -15.89 -22.78
N ASN A 333 -3.44 -17.08 -23.01
CA ASN A 333 -2.81 -18.33 -22.55
C ASN A 333 -3.08 -19.46 -23.53
N LYS A 334 -2.12 -20.38 -23.70
CA LYS A 334 -2.30 -21.60 -24.53
C LYS A 334 -3.21 -22.63 -23.88
N ASN A 335 -3.24 -22.67 -22.55
CA ASN A 335 -4.03 -23.61 -21.79
C ASN A 335 -5.42 -23.00 -21.53
N GLU A 336 -6.44 -23.56 -22.18
CA GLU A 336 -7.84 -23.15 -22.01
C GLU A 336 -8.32 -23.27 -20.56
N GLY A 337 -7.80 -24.25 -19.80
CA GLY A 337 -8.11 -24.46 -18.37
C GLY A 337 -7.25 -23.62 -17.42
N ALA A 338 -6.51 -22.61 -17.89
CA ALA A 338 -5.68 -21.79 -17.01
C ALA A 338 -6.55 -20.95 -16.06
N PRO A 339 -6.29 -20.96 -14.74
CA PRO A 339 -7.07 -20.21 -13.75
C PRO A 339 -7.16 -18.70 -14.02
N ILE A 340 -6.23 -18.12 -14.79
CA ILE A 340 -6.26 -16.70 -15.16
C ILE A 340 -7.55 -16.33 -15.89
N PHE A 341 -8.14 -17.24 -16.67
CA PHE A 341 -9.39 -16.99 -17.37
C PHE A 341 -10.59 -16.84 -16.41
N GLY A 342 -10.47 -17.35 -15.18
CA GLY A 342 -11.51 -17.19 -14.16
C GLY A 342 -11.65 -15.77 -13.60
N VAL A 343 -10.64 -14.91 -13.80
CA VAL A 343 -10.63 -13.50 -13.37
C VAL A 343 -10.56 -12.54 -14.55
N ALA A 344 -10.43 -13.03 -15.78
CA ALA A 344 -10.31 -12.20 -16.96
C ALA A 344 -11.70 -11.82 -17.53
N ASP A 345 -11.86 -10.55 -17.92
CA ASP A 345 -13.03 -10.07 -18.66
C ASP A 345 -12.99 -10.57 -20.11
N TYR A 346 -11.78 -10.66 -20.67
CA TYR A 346 -11.56 -11.16 -22.02
C TYR A 346 -10.43 -12.19 -22.04
N GLY A 347 -10.73 -13.38 -22.56
CA GLY A 347 -9.78 -14.48 -22.68
C GLY A 347 -9.49 -14.87 -24.12
N ILE A 348 -8.22 -14.96 -24.48
CA ILE A 348 -7.76 -15.45 -25.79
C ILE A 348 -6.95 -16.73 -25.59
N VAL A 349 -7.48 -17.86 -26.04
CA VAL A 349 -6.77 -19.14 -26.03
C VAL A 349 -5.85 -19.22 -27.22
N GLY A 350 -4.53 -19.10 -27.00
CA GLY A 350 -3.58 -19.12 -28.11
C GLY A 350 -2.11 -18.93 -27.69
N ASP A 351 -1.23 -19.03 -28.67
CA ASP A 351 0.19 -18.75 -28.51
C ASP A 351 0.41 -17.23 -28.49
N LEU A 352 0.88 -16.68 -27.36
CA LEU A 352 1.13 -15.24 -27.22
C LEU A 352 2.05 -14.69 -28.32
N PHE A 353 3.02 -15.47 -28.82
CA PHE A 353 3.92 -15.07 -29.91
C PHE A 353 3.21 -14.89 -31.25
N LYS A 354 2.00 -15.44 -31.40
CA LYS A 354 1.14 -15.25 -32.58
C LYS A 354 0.02 -14.24 -32.31
N VAL A 355 -0.57 -14.31 -31.13
CA VAL A 355 -1.73 -13.48 -30.75
C VAL A 355 -1.32 -12.02 -30.54
N VAL A 356 -0.22 -11.75 -29.81
CA VAL A 356 0.17 -10.38 -29.46
C VAL A 356 0.50 -9.52 -30.70
N PRO A 357 1.28 -9.99 -31.71
CA PRO A 357 1.52 -9.21 -32.93
C PRO A 357 0.24 -8.83 -33.65
N GLU A 358 -0.75 -9.72 -33.72
CA GLU A 358 -2.02 -9.42 -34.37
C GLU A 358 -2.87 -8.45 -33.56
N LEU A 359 -2.87 -8.57 -32.22
CA LEU A 359 -3.50 -7.57 -31.32
C LEU A 359 -2.93 -6.17 -31.55
N ILE A 360 -1.60 -6.03 -31.55
CA ILE A 360 -0.93 -4.75 -31.80
C ILE A 360 -1.40 -4.15 -33.13
N LYS A 361 -1.37 -4.95 -34.19
CA LYS A 361 -1.78 -4.50 -35.54
C LYS A 361 -3.23 -4.02 -35.57
N GLN A 362 -4.14 -4.72 -34.88
CA GLN A 362 -5.56 -4.33 -34.81
C GLN A 362 -5.77 -3.08 -34.00
N ILE A 363 -5.06 -2.92 -32.86
CA ILE A 363 -5.11 -1.71 -32.05
C ILE A 363 -4.61 -0.49 -32.84
N GLU A 364 -3.49 -0.63 -33.53
CA GLU A 364 -2.94 0.45 -34.37
C GLU A 364 -3.91 0.82 -35.51
N ALA A 365 -4.51 -0.17 -36.17
CA ALA A 365 -5.50 0.07 -37.19
C ALA A 365 -6.76 0.79 -36.64
N ALA A 366 -7.22 0.43 -35.45
CA ALA A 366 -8.36 1.09 -34.82
C ALA A 366 -8.07 2.55 -34.46
N LYS A 367 -6.83 2.87 -34.03
CA LYS A 367 -6.41 4.26 -33.74
C LYS A 367 -6.39 5.17 -34.94
N VAL A 368 -6.16 4.63 -36.12
CA VAL A 368 -6.17 5.39 -37.38
C VAL A 368 -7.60 5.65 -37.87
N ALA A 369 -8.56 4.85 -37.41
CA ALA A 369 -9.97 4.95 -37.78
C ALA A 369 -10.80 5.89 -36.87
N LEU A 370 -10.23 6.33 -35.73
CA LEU A 370 -10.80 7.31 -34.80
C LEU A 370 -10.20 8.69 -35.03
#